data_d30c9a89c18ea04efb45922e9b5e1d94
#
_entry.id   d30c9a89c18ea04efb45922e9b5e1d94
#
_cell.length_a   1.000
_cell.length_b   1.000
_cell.length_c   1.000
_cell.angle_alpha   90.00
_cell.angle_beta   90.00
_cell.angle_gamma   90.00
#
_symmetry.space_group_name_H-M   'P 1'
#
loop_
_entity.id
_entity.type
_entity.pdbx_description
1 polymer ?
#
loop_
_entity_poly.entity_id
_entity_poly.type
_entity_poly.pdbx_seq_one_letter_code
_entity_poly.pdbx_strand_id
1 'polypeptide(L)'
;AMQELNARLVYVGGAMAGAYATDPTATEPRTTLDVDCVVDSNSYAEHAAFEELLREKHFHNDHDSEPPVICRWVYNGELVDVMSMNEQSLSFGNRWYRIGFEHRELYTLPSGQLIYRLPVTYYIATKIDALLSRGGADWRGAKDFEDIIYVLNYCTDFLDNFHAEKGLVKNYLAEQFAAMLRRPNLSEEIECAINP
;
A
#
# COMPACT_ATOMS: atom_id res chain seq x y z
N ALA A 1 -9.97 11.23 13.20
CA ALA A 1 -10.44 12.07 12.10
C ALA A 1 -11.28 11.31 11.07
N MET A 2 -10.79 10.16 10.60
CA MET A 2 -11.38 9.39 9.51
C MET A 2 -12.52 8.43 9.90
N GLN A 3 -12.95 8.36 11.17
CA GLN A 3 -13.80 7.28 11.72
C GLN A 3 -14.99 6.88 10.84
N GLU A 4 -15.81 7.82 10.40
CA GLU A 4 -16.97 7.53 9.54
C GLU A 4 -16.57 7.27 8.08
N LEU A 5 -15.41 7.77 7.66
CA LEU A 5 -14.90 7.60 6.30
C LEU A 5 -14.18 6.26 6.13
N ASN A 6 -13.73 5.62 7.21
CA ASN A 6 -12.99 4.36 7.16
C ASN A 6 -13.73 3.25 6.42
N ALA A 7 -15.06 3.23 6.47
CA ALA A 7 -15.87 2.25 5.73
C ALA A 7 -15.71 2.35 4.19
N ARG A 8 -15.31 3.53 3.70
CA ARG A 8 -15.09 3.83 2.28
C ARG A 8 -13.63 3.81 1.85
N LEU A 9 -12.72 3.53 2.79
CA LEU A 9 -11.28 3.56 2.56
C LEU A 9 -10.66 2.18 2.73
N VAL A 10 -9.61 1.92 1.95
CA VAL A 10 -8.66 0.85 2.21
C VAL A 10 -7.29 1.48 2.37
N TYR A 11 -6.63 1.19 3.48
CA TYR A 11 -5.28 1.68 3.75
C TYR A 11 -4.25 0.82 3.01
N VAL A 12 -3.30 1.47 2.39
CA VAL A 12 -2.27 0.88 1.53
C VAL A 12 -0.90 1.49 1.84
N GLY A 13 0.05 1.34 0.94
CA GLY A 13 1.35 2.02 1.05
C GLY A 13 2.27 1.47 2.13
N GLY A 14 3.35 2.21 2.39
CA GLY A 14 4.40 1.79 3.33
C GLY A 14 3.95 1.70 4.77
N ALA A 15 3.05 2.59 5.20
CA ALA A 15 2.50 2.62 6.57
C ALA A 15 1.77 1.32 6.95
N MET A 16 1.35 0.52 5.97
CA MET A 16 0.65 -0.73 6.20
C MET A 16 1.55 -1.96 6.29
N ALA A 17 2.85 -1.86 6.00
CA ALA A 17 3.75 -3.02 6.04
C ALA A 17 3.70 -3.76 7.39
N GLY A 18 3.79 -3.02 8.49
CA GLY A 18 3.71 -3.59 9.84
C GLY A 18 2.38 -4.27 10.18
N ALA A 19 1.29 -3.90 9.49
CA ALA A 19 -0.01 -4.53 9.72
C ALA A 19 -0.09 -5.99 9.23
N TYR A 20 0.88 -6.45 8.42
CA TYR A 20 0.97 -7.82 7.93
C TYR A 20 1.96 -8.68 8.72
N ALA A 21 2.75 -8.09 9.60
CA ALA A 21 3.68 -8.85 10.44
C ALA A 21 2.90 -9.65 11.49
N THR A 22 2.99 -10.98 11.42
CA THR A 22 2.37 -11.92 12.35
C THR A 22 3.41 -12.63 13.23
N ASP A 23 4.69 -12.54 12.86
CA ASP A 23 5.80 -13.05 13.67
C ASP A 23 5.99 -12.16 14.91
N PRO A 24 5.97 -12.71 16.14
CA PRO A 24 6.17 -11.95 17.37
C PRO A 24 7.60 -11.36 17.49
N THR A 25 8.55 -11.82 16.68
CA THR A 25 9.91 -11.30 16.62
C THR A 25 10.10 -10.20 15.58
N ALA A 26 9.02 -9.77 14.89
CA ALA A 26 9.09 -8.74 13.89
C ALA A 26 9.67 -7.45 14.46
N THR A 27 10.62 -6.88 13.73
CA THR A 27 11.14 -5.54 14.01
C THR A 27 10.17 -4.47 13.51
N GLU A 28 10.40 -3.23 13.91
CA GLU A 28 9.62 -2.11 13.35
C GLU A 28 9.85 -2.01 11.83
N PRO A 29 8.79 -1.79 11.03
CA PRO A 29 8.96 -1.51 9.61
C PRO A 29 9.68 -0.17 9.41
N ARG A 30 10.17 0.07 8.20
CA ARG A 30 10.76 1.37 7.86
C ARG A 30 9.77 2.52 8.17
N THR A 31 10.30 3.66 8.55
CA THR A 31 9.50 4.88 8.77
C THR A 31 8.92 5.38 7.45
N THR A 32 7.66 5.80 7.47
CA THR A 32 6.97 6.49 6.38
C THR A 32 6.61 7.91 6.79
N LEU A 33 6.51 8.80 5.80
CA LEU A 33 6.16 10.21 6.03
C LEU A 33 4.68 10.51 5.75
N ASP A 34 3.99 9.55 5.15
CA ASP A 34 2.62 9.68 4.66
C ASP A 34 1.80 8.41 4.95
N VAL A 35 0.50 8.59 4.95
CA VAL A 35 -0.48 7.51 5.03
C VAL A 35 -1.21 7.45 3.71
N ASP A 36 -1.09 6.32 3.02
CA ASP A 36 -1.76 6.10 1.74
C ASP A 36 -3.10 5.40 1.96
N CYS A 37 -4.15 5.87 1.29
CA CYS A 37 -5.43 5.17 1.24
C CYS A 37 -6.10 5.29 -0.13
N VAL A 38 -6.94 4.32 -0.44
CA VAL A 38 -7.73 4.27 -1.65
C VAL A 38 -9.20 4.40 -1.28
N VAL A 39 -9.92 5.31 -1.94
CA VAL A 39 -11.35 5.54 -1.73
C VAL A 39 -12.19 4.83 -2.78
N ASP A 40 -13.33 4.27 -2.34
CA ASP A 40 -14.35 3.74 -3.23
C ASP A 40 -15.06 4.88 -3.98
N SER A 41 -14.45 5.29 -5.09
CA SER A 41 -15.04 6.27 -6.01
C SER A 41 -14.87 5.80 -7.45
N ASN A 42 -16.00 5.61 -8.13
CA ASN A 42 -16.04 5.11 -9.51
C ASN A 42 -16.12 6.23 -10.56
N SER A 43 -16.27 7.47 -10.11
CA SER A 43 -16.35 8.65 -10.97
C SER A 43 -15.65 9.85 -10.34
N TYR A 44 -15.32 10.82 -11.20
CA TYR A 44 -14.80 12.11 -10.73
C TYR A 44 -15.75 12.83 -9.75
N ALA A 45 -17.05 12.76 -10.01
CA ALA A 45 -18.05 13.39 -9.13
C ALA A 45 -18.09 12.75 -7.74
N GLU A 46 -18.00 11.42 -7.66
CA GLU A 46 -17.93 10.72 -6.38
C GLU A 46 -16.64 11.02 -5.63
N HIS A 47 -15.52 11.15 -6.34
CA HIS A 47 -14.24 11.53 -5.74
C HIS A 47 -14.30 12.96 -5.20
N ALA A 48 -14.79 13.92 -6.00
CA ALA A 48 -14.98 15.29 -5.56
C ALA A 48 -15.91 15.42 -4.33
N ALA A 49 -17.00 14.63 -4.29
CA ALA A 49 -17.87 14.58 -3.12
C ALA A 49 -17.14 14.05 -1.87
N PHE A 50 -16.22 13.08 -2.05
CA PHE A 50 -15.41 12.58 -0.94
C PHE A 50 -14.39 13.64 -0.46
N GLU A 51 -13.82 14.41 -1.37
CA GLU A 51 -12.93 15.52 -1.02
C GLU A 51 -13.64 16.59 -0.16
N GLU A 52 -14.94 16.88 -0.44
CA GLU A 52 -15.71 17.80 0.40
C GLU A 52 -15.86 17.24 1.83
N LEU A 53 -16.09 15.93 1.99
CA LEU A 53 -16.15 15.31 3.31
C LEU A 53 -14.80 15.40 4.05
N LEU A 54 -13.67 15.34 3.33
CA LEU A 54 -12.35 15.57 3.93
C LEU A 54 -12.22 17.01 4.42
N ARG A 55 -12.65 18.00 3.63
CA ARG A 55 -12.64 19.42 4.03
C ARG A 55 -13.50 19.69 5.27
N GLU A 56 -14.69 19.11 5.33
CA GLU A 56 -15.57 19.18 6.51
C GLU A 56 -14.90 18.61 7.77
N LYS A 57 -14.01 17.65 7.62
CA LYS A 57 -13.23 17.04 8.71
C LYS A 57 -11.88 17.74 8.96
N HIS A 58 -11.69 18.94 8.42
CA HIS A 58 -10.51 19.78 8.57
C HIS A 58 -9.23 19.26 7.92
N PHE A 59 -9.36 18.39 6.91
CA PHE A 59 -8.27 18.12 6.00
C PHE A 59 -8.15 19.28 5.01
N HIS A 60 -6.94 19.63 4.63
CA HIS A 60 -6.68 20.61 3.58
C HIS A 60 -5.69 20.07 2.57
N ASN A 61 -5.77 20.56 1.33
CA ASN A 61 -4.84 20.13 0.29
C ASN A 61 -3.41 20.56 0.66
N ASP A 62 -2.46 19.70 0.36
CA ASP A 62 -1.04 20.02 0.49
C ASP A 62 -0.63 21.00 -0.62
N HIS A 63 0.00 22.11 -0.21
CA HIS A 63 0.52 23.13 -1.13
C HIS A 63 2.05 23.28 -1.00
N ASP A 64 2.66 22.56 -0.05
CA ASP A 64 4.06 22.74 0.32
C ASP A 64 4.98 21.66 -0.33
N SER A 65 4.43 20.53 -0.78
CA SER A 65 5.21 19.48 -1.44
C SER A 65 5.70 19.90 -2.82
N GLU A 66 6.98 19.67 -3.09
CA GLU A 66 7.61 19.87 -4.40
C GLU A 66 8.25 18.56 -4.89
N PRO A 67 7.80 17.97 -6.02
CA PRO A 67 6.68 18.43 -6.86
C PRO A 67 5.30 18.26 -6.18
N PRO A 68 4.28 19.01 -6.61
CA PRO A 68 2.93 18.88 -6.04
C PRO A 68 2.35 17.48 -6.21
N VAL A 69 1.73 16.96 -5.14
CA VAL A 69 1.04 15.66 -5.14
C VAL A 69 -0.47 15.89 -5.08
N ILE A 70 -1.17 15.62 -6.17
CA ILE A 70 -2.59 15.99 -6.35
C ILE A 70 -3.52 15.31 -5.33
N CYS A 71 -3.22 14.06 -4.95
CA CYS A 71 -4.03 13.29 -4.00
C CYS A 71 -3.66 13.54 -2.53
N ARG A 72 -2.74 14.46 -2.26
CA ARG A 72 -2.18 14.71 -0.92
C ARG A 72 -2.99 15.70 -0.12
N TRP A 73 -3.30 15.30 1.08
CA TRP A 73 -3.99 16.08 2.10
C TRP A 73 -3.13 16.20 3.35
N VAL A 74 -3.36 17.24 4.12
CA VAL A 74 -2.72 17.47 5.42
C VAL A 74 -3.79 17.48 6.50
N TYR A 75 -3.54 16.73 7.57
CA TYR A 75 -4.37 16.74 8.78
C TYR A 75 -3.49 16.76 10.02
N ASN A 76 -3.57 17.84 10.82
CA ASN A 76 -2.74 18.03 12.02
C ASN A 76 -1.22 17.90 11.77
N GLY A 77 -0.75 18.28 10.58
CA GLY A 77 0.65 18.17 10.19
C GLY A 77 1.03 16.82 9.57
N GLU A 78 0.14 15.84 9.55
CA GLU A 78 0.36 14.53 8.93
C GLU A 78 -0.07 14.53 7.46
N LEU A 79 0.72 13.90 6.60
CA LEU A 79 0.43 13.76 5.18
C LEU A 79 -0.44 12.53 4.94
N VAL A 80 -1.50 12.71 4.16
CA VAL A 80 -2.44 11.63 3.80
C VAL A 80 -2.73 11.68 2.31
N ASP A 81 -2.34 10.64 1.60
CA ASP A 81 -2.59 10.50 0.17
C ASP A 81 -3.89 9.70 -0.05
N VAL A 82 -4.90 10.37 -0.61
CA VAL A 82 -6.22 9.78 -0.87
C VAL A 82 -6.39 9.56 -2.36
N MET A 83 -6.21 8.32 -2.79
CA MET A 83 -6.24 7.92 -4.19
C MET A 83 -7.63 7.39 -4.59
N SER A 84 -8.04 7.64 -5.82
CA SER A 84 -9.24 7.02 -6.41
C SER A 84 -8.93 5.64 -6.98
N MET A 85 -9.89 4.71 -6.92
CA MET A 85 -9.82 3.45 -7.66
C MET A 85 -9.95 3.61 -9.18
N ASN A 86 -10.40 4.76 -9.65
CA ASN A 86 -10.58 5.02 -11.07
C ASN A 86 -9.27 5.48 -11.70
N GLU A 87 -8.60 4.57 -12.41
CA GLU A 87 -7.35 4.82 -13.12
C GLU A 87 -7.43 5.98 -14.13
N GLN A 88 -8.63 6.25 -14.67
CA GLN A 88 -8.84 7.32 -15.65
C GLN A 88 -8.93 8.71 -15.02
N SER A 89 -9.19 8.80 -13.72
CA SER A 89 -9.44 10.08 -13.05
C SER A 89 -8.16 10.79 -12.60
N LEU A 90 -7.16 10.04 -12.19
CA LEU A 90 -5.90 10.60 -11.68
C LEU A 90 -4.79 9.58 -11.98
N SER A 91 -3.94 9.78 -12.91
CA SER A 91 -2.81 8.99 -13.43
C SER A 91 -1.94 8.17 -12.42
N PHE A 92 -2.41 7.90 -11.23
CA PHE A 92 -1.72 7.25 -10.10
C PHE A 92 -2.35 5.92 -9.67
N GLY A 93 -3.16 5.29 -10.52
CA GLY A 93 -3.82 4.03 -10.20
C GLY A 93 -2.85 2.83 -10.24
N ASN A 94 -2.92 1.97 -9.22
CA ASN A 94 -2.36 0.63 -9.29
C ASN A 94 -3.50 -0.33 -9.67
N ARG A 95 -3.27 -1.16 -10.68
CA ARG A 95 -4.29 -2.10 -11.21
C ARG A 95 -4.86 -3.06 -10.17
N TRP A 96 -4.15 -3.29 -9.08
CA TRP A 96 -4.57 -4.19 -8.00
C TRP A 96 -5.49 -3.51 -6.98
N TYR A 97 -5.60 -2.18 -6.97
CA TYR A 97 -6.43 -1.48 -5.99
C TYR A 97 -7.90 -1.86 -6.10
N ARG A 98 -8.47 -1.84 -7.31
CA ARG A 98 -9.89 -2.16 -7.50
C ARG A 98 -10.22 -3.58 -7.04
N ILE A 99 -9.49 -4.59 -7.55
CA ILE A 99 -9.76 -5.99 -7.21
C ILE A 99 -9.47 -6.24 -5.73
N GLY A 100 -8.35 -5.74 -5.23
CA GLY A 100 -7.99 -5.87 -3.82
C GLY A 100 -8.98 -5.19 -2.88
N PHE A 101 -9.58 -4.07 -3.30
CA PHE A 101 -10.63 -3.39 -2.54
C PHE A 101 -11.89 -4.26 -2.37
N GLU A 102 -12.29 -5.00 -3.39
CA GLU A 102 -13.42 -5.94 -3.33
C GLU A 102 -13.18 -7.07 -2.32
N HIS A 103 -11.92 -7.44 -2.09
CA HIS A 103 -11.48 -8.49 -1.15
C HIS A 103 -10.92 -7.95 0.16
N ARG A 104 -11.09 -6.64 0.45
CA ARG A 104 -10.52 -5.99 1.62
C ARG A 104 -10.89 -6.67 2.94
N GLU A 105 -9.98 -6.61 3.88
CA GLU A 105 -10.10 -7.25 5.19
C GLU A 105 -10.19 -6.20 6.30
N LEU A 106 -11.00 -6.47 7.31
CA LEU A 106 -10.98 -5.68 8.54
C LEU A 106 -9.69 -5.97 9.32
N TYR A 107 -9.05 -4.90 9.75
CA TYR A 107 -7.86 -4.95 10.58
C TYR A 107 -8.04 -4.03 11.80
N THR A 108 -7.66 -4.51 12.97
CA THR A 108 -7.68 -3.73 14.20
C THR A 108 -6.30 -3.15 14.46
N LEU A 109 -6.18 -1.83 14.40
CA LEU A 109 -4.95 -1.14 14.76
C LEU A 109 -4.61 -1.35 16.24
N PRO A 110 -3.34 -1.20 16.66
CA PRO A 110 -2.95 -1.25 18.08
C PRO A 110 -3.73 -0.28 18.97
N SER A 111 -4.24 0.81 18.39
CA SER A 111 -5.14 1.76 19.08
C SER A 111 -6.56 1.24 19.33
N GLY A 112 -6.90 0.04 18.83
CA GLY A 112 -8.25 -0.53 18.85
C GLY A 112 -9.17 -0.04 17.73
N GLN A 113 -8.71 0.84 16.86
CA GLN A 113 -9.50 1.35 15.74
C GLN A 113 -9.56 0.32 14.61
N LEU A 114 -10.77 0.12 14.05
CA LEU A 114 -10.97 -0.74 12.88
C LEU A 114 -10.73 0.05 11.59
N ILE A 115 -9.97 -0.53 10.70
CA ILE A 115 -9.72 -0.06 9.33
C ILE A 115 -9.87 -1.21 8.35
N TYR A 116 -9.93 -0.90 7.05
CA TYR A 116 -9.78 -1.91 6.01
C TYR A 116 -8.37 -1.88 5.44
N ARG A 117 -7.80 -3.06 5.19
CA ARG A 117 -6.54 -3.26 4.46
C ARG A 117 -6.76 -4.19 3.27
N LEU A 118 -5.85 -4.21 2.33
CA LEU A 118 -5.84 -5.22 1.27
C LEU A 118 -5.48 -6.60 1.86
N PRO A 119 -5.94 -7.73 1.29
CA PRO A 119 -5.33 -9.02 1.55
C PRO A 119 -3.82 -8.97 1.25
N VAL A 120 -3.02 -9.72 1.98
CA VAL A 120 -1.55 -9.66 1.88
C VAL A 120 -1.03 -9.92 0.45
N THR A 121 -1.68 -10.80 -0.30
CA THR A 121 -1.36 -11.10 -1.70
C THR A 121 -1.53 -9.89 -2.61
N TYR A 122 -2.62 -9.14 -2.43
CA TYR A 122 -2.87 -7.90 -3.18
C TYR A 122 -1.94 -6.78 -2.73
N TYR A 123 -1.64 -6.68 -1.42
CA TYR A 123 -0.66 -5.72 -0.94
C TYR A 123 0.71 -5.93 -1.59
N ILE A 124 1.23 -7.17 -1.59
CA ILE A 124 2.50 -7.50 -2.25
C ILE A 124 2.43 -7.22 -3.75
N ALA A 125 1.31 -7.52 -4.41
CA ALA A 125 1.14 -7.22 -5.83
C ALA A 125 1.21 -5.70 -6.12
N THR A 126 0.61 -4.87 -5.26
CA THR A 126 0.72 -3.40 -5.40
C THR A 126 2.15 -2.91 -5.24
N LYS A 127 2.90 -3.48 -4.29
CA LYS A 127 4.30 -3.13 -4.05
C LYS A 127 5.22 -3.57 -5.19
N ILE A 128 4.98 -4.75 -5.75
CA ILE A 128 5.74 -5.21 -6.93
C ILE A 128 5.49 -4.30 -8.14
N ASP A 129 4.23 -3.94 -8.42
CA ASP A 129 3.92 -3.01 -9.52
C ASP A 129 4.63 -1.65 -9.33
N ALA A 130 4.61 -1.11 -8.12
CA ALA A 130 5.29 0.13 -7.80
C ALA A 130 6.82 0.01 -7.95
N LEU A 131 7.40 -1.09 -7.46
CA LEU A 131 8.83 -1.39 -7.60
C LEU A 131 9.24 -1.46 -9.08
N LEU A 132 8.48 -2.16 -9.91
CA LEU A 132 8.77 -2.28 -11.34
C LEU A 132 8.63 -0.95 -12.08
N SER A 133 7.74 -0.07 -11.61
CA SER A 133 7.50 1.24 -12.21
C SER A 133 8.58 2.27 -11.86
N ARG A 134 9.04 2.30 -10.60
CA ARG A 134 9.89 3.37 -10.06
C ARG A 134 11.17 2.92 -9.36
N GLY A 135 11.35 1.60 -9.11
CA GLY A 135 12.49 1.07 -8.36
C GLY A 135 13.82 1.06 -9.12
N GLY A 136 13.80 1.32 -10.43
CA GLY A 136 15.01 1.31 -11.24
C GLY A 136 15.64 -0.08 -11.41
N ALA A 137 16.92 -0.11 -11.77
CA ALA A 137 17.67 -1.36 -12.01
C ALA A 137 18.25 -1.96 -10.72
N ASP A 138 18.55 -1.13 -9.73
CA ASP A 138 19.10 -1.49 -8.42
C ASP A 138 18.02 -1.29 -7.35
N TRP A 139 17.71 -2.33 -6.59
CA TRP A 139 16.66 -2.30 -5.58
C TRP A 139 17.18 -2.06 -4.16
N ARG A 140 18.49 -1.89 -3.98
CA ARG A 140 19.04 -1.48 -2.68
C ARG A 140 18.53 -0.12 -2.29
N GLY A 141 17.88 -0.02 -1.12
CA GLY A 141 17.20 1.19 -0.65
C GLY A 141 15.92 1.57 -1.41
N ALA A 142 15.40 0.68 -2.27
CA ALA A 142 14.09 0.88 -2.90
C ALA A 142 12.97 0.58 -1.89
N LYS A 143 12.26 1.62 -1.45
CA LYS A 143 11.22 1.54 -0.40
C LYS A 143 10.18 0.44 -0.63
N ASP A 144 9.75 0.24 -1.88
CA ASP A 144 8.77 -0.81 -2.19
C ASP A 144 9.38 -2.21 -2.07
N PHE A 145 10.68 -2.36 -2.35
CA PHE A 145 11.38 -3.63 -2.15
C PHE A 145 11.58 -3.93 -0.66
N GLU A 146 11.94 -2.93 0.14
CA GLU A 146 12.03 -3.05 1.61
C GLU A 146 10.69 -3.49 2.20
N ASP A 147 9.57 -2.89 1.78
CA ASP A 147 8.22 -3.27 2.22
C ASP A 147 7.87 -4.72 1.83
N ILE A 148 8.23 -5.15 0.61
CA ILE A 148 8.04 -6.53 0.15
C ILE A 148 8.82 -7.51 1.02
N ILE A 149 10.11 -7.26 1.21
CA ILE A 149 10.99 -8.14 1.99
C ILE A 149 10.54 -8.18 3.46
N TYR A 150 10.18 -7.04 4.04
CA TYR A 150 9.65 -6.98 5.40
C TYR A 150 8.42 -7.88 5.57
N VAL A 151 7.44 -7.75 4.69
CA VAL A 151 6.22 -8.56 4.78
C VAL A 151 6.50 -10.05 4.53
N LEU A 152 7.33 -10.39 3.53
CA LEU A 152 7.69 -11.79 3.28
C LEU A 152 8.48 -12.43 4.42
N ASN A 153 9.26 -11.63 5.17
CA ASN A 153 10.03 -12.10 6.31
C ASN A 153 9.18 -12.32 7.57
N TYR A 154 8.18 -11.46 7.81
CA TYR A 154 7.44 -11.41 9.07
C TYR A 154 5.95 -11.80 8.99
N CYS A 155 5.42 -12.06 7.80
CA CYS A 155 4.06 -12.59 7.61
C CYS A 155 4.12 -14.12 7.55
N THR A 156 3.99 -14.79 8.69
CA THR A 156 4.18 -16.25 8.82
C THR A 156 3.18 -17.07 8.02
N ASP A 157 2.02 -16.52 7.73
CA ASP A 157 0.93 -17.14 6.96
C ASP A 157 0.87 -16.70 5.48
N PHE A 158 1.91 -15.97 5.00
CA PHE A 158 1.93 -15.52 3.60
C PHE A 158 1.81 -16.66 2.59
N LEU A 159 2.52 -17.77 2.80
CA LEU A 159 2.48 -18.92 1.89
C LEU A 159 1.11 -19.58 1.86
N ASP A 160 0.44 -19.69 3.00
CA ASP A 160 -0.91 -20.25 3.08
C ASP A 160 -1.91 -19.35 2.35
N ASN A 161 -1.83 -18.03 2.53
CA ASN A 161 -2.63 -17.04 1.80
C ASN A 161 -2.35 -17.12 0.29
N PHE A 162 -1.08 -17.18 -0.11
CA PHE A 162 -0.69 -17.33 -1.52
C PHE A 162 -1.22 -18.64 -2.15
N HIS A 163 -1.17 -19.76 -1.42
CA HIS A 163 -1.69 -21.03 -1.90
C HIS A 163 -3.22 -21.04 -2.01
N ALA A 164 -3.91 -20.40 -1.08
CA ALA A 164 -5.36 -20.26 -1.09
C ALA A 164 -5.86 -19.33 -2.21
N GLU A 165 -5.03 -18.39 -2.64
CA GLU A 165 -5.35 -17.38 -3.66
C GLU A 165 -5.66 -18.04 -5.02
N LYS A 166 -6.50 -17.39 -5.79
CA LYS A 166 -6.93 -17.85 -7.12
C LYS A 166 -6.91 -16.69 -8.13
N GLY A 167 -6.84 -17.05 -9.41
CA GLY A 167 -7.00 -16.07 -10.49
C GLY A 167 -5.76 -15.23 -10.77
N LEU A 168 -5.98 -13.96 -11.13
CA LEU A 168 -4.96 -13.11 -11.73
C LEU A 168 -3.81 -12.77 -10.78
N VAL A 169 -4.13 -12.45 -9.52
CA VAL A 169 -3.10 -12.02 -8.55
C VAL A 169 -2.12 -13.16 -8.24
N LYS A 170 -2.61 -14.40 -8.08
CA LYS A 170 -1.75 -15.56 -7.87
C LYS A 170 -0.77 -15.78 -9.02
N ASN A 171 -1.29 -15.77 -10.25
CA ASN A 171 -0.47 -15.97 -11.45
C ASN A 171 0.58 -14.86 -11.57
N TYR A 172 0.17 -13.61 -11.33
CA TYR A 172 1.06 -12.47 -11.34
C TYR A 172 2.17 -12.61 -10.29
N LEU A 173 1.83 -12.90 -9.04
CA LEU A 173 2.83 -13.08 -7.98
C LEU A 173 3.81 -14.21 -8.31
N ALA A 174 3.32 -15.36 -8.78
CA ALA A 174 4.17 -16.48 -9.19
C ALA A 174 5.15 -16.08 -10.29
N GLU A 175 4.68 -15.34 -11.31
CA GLU A 175 5.51 -14.85 -12.41
C GLU A 175 6.57 -13.85 -11.90
N GLN A 176 6.16 -12.89 -11.07
CA GLN A 176 7.06 -11.87 -10.58
C GLN A 176 8.11 -12.44 -9.62
N PHE A 177 7.74 -13.32 -8.71
CA PHE A 177 8.71 -13.99 -7.84
C PHE A 177 9.70 -14.84 -8.64
N ALA A 178 9.23 -15.58 -9.67
CA ALA A 178 10.12 -16.30 -10.55
C ALA A 178 11.07 -15.39 -11.34
N ALA A 179 10.66 -14.19 -11.69
CA ALA A 179 11.52 -13.17 -12.31
C ALA A 179 12.54 -12.59 -11.33
N MET A 180 12.10 -12.28 -10.10
CA MET A 180 12.98 -11.78 -9.02
C MET A 180 14.09 -12.78 -8.70
N LEU A 181 13.77 -14.08 -8.60
CA LEU A 181 14.76 -15.14 -8.32
C LEU A 181 15.86 -15.29 -9.38
N ARG A 182 15.66 -14.72 -10.58
CA ARG A 182 16.67 -14.73 -11.65
C ARG A 182 17.60 -13.50 -11.61
N ARG A 183 17.35 -12.56 -10.70
CA ARG A 183 18.20 -11.35 -10.60
C ARG A 183 19.57 -11.71 -10.06
N PRO A 184 20.65 -11.24 -10.69
CA PRO A 184 22.01 -11.60 -10.27
C PRO A 184 22.39 -11.09 -8.89
N ASN A 185 21.82 -9.93 -8.47
CA ASN A 185 22.16 -9.26 -7.22
C ASN A 185 21.08 -9.45 -6.13
N LEU A 186 20.10 -10.33 -6.33
CA LEU A 186 18.97 -10.46 -5.42
C LEU A 186 19.37 -10.70 -3.96
N SER A 187 20.38 -11.55 -3.71
CA SER A 187 20.83 -11.85 -2.34
C SER A 187 21.35 -10.60 -1.63
N GLU A 188 22.15 -9.78 -2.31
CA GLU A 188 22.69 -8.53 -1.77
C GLU A 188 21.57 -7.49 -1.58
N GLU A 189 20.62 -7.41 -2.53
CA GLU A 189 19.46 -6.53 -2.44
C GLU A 189 18.59 -6.89 -1.21
N ILE A 190 18.37 -8.20 -0.95
CA ILE A 190 17.65 -8.69 0.24
C ILE A 190 18.41 -8.35 1.54
N GLU A 191 19.72 -8.60 1.58
CA GLU A 191 20.54 -8.28 2.76
C GLU A 191 20.46 -6.80 3.12
N CYS A 192 20.50 -5.91 2.12
CA CYS A 192 20.30 -4.47 2.32
C CYS A 192 18.91 -4.12 2.82
N ALA A 193 17.86 -4.84 2.38
CA ALA A 193 16.49 -4.58 2.80
C ALA A 193 16.19 -5.08 4.24
N ILE A 194 16.90 -6.12 4.71
CA ILE A 194 16.73 -6.65 6.09
C ILE A 194 17.53 -5.83 7.10
N ASN A 195 18.68 -5.26 6.69
CA ASN A 195 19.59 -4.50 7.54
C ASN A 195 19.80 -3.10 6.94
N PRO A 196 18.78 -2.24 6.89
CA PRO A 196 18.83 -0.92 6.28
C PRO A 196 19.71 0.09 7.04
#